data_d7f025cf29b5fe30f3c207ccb568c90a
#
_entry.id   d7f025cf29b5fe30f3c207ccb568c90a
#
_cell.length_a   1.000
_cell.length_b   1.000
_cell.length_c   1.000
_cell.angle_alpha   90.00
_cell.angle_beta   90.00
_cell.angle_gamma   90.00
#
_symmetry.space_group_name_H-M   'P 1'
#
loop_
_entity.id
_entity.type
_entity.pdbx_description
1 polymer ?
#
loop_
_entity_poly.entity_id
_entity_poly.type
_entity_poly.pdbx_seq_one_letter_code
_entity_poly.pdbx_strand_id
1 'polypeptide(L)'
;MKKNKWLFIVALSTIMVSACQQDDQQSSPDDSNPSNEQQEQTEDQSAPDDSNQAENEDEPAEEEEEPFDEETMSLPTEYFNEIEEVDGQAIIQNPDNILTFVNHDFLLPSDYEPEDLVIPDVKFSYGHQDIPKSYMREEAAGALEALFAAANEEDIELAAVSGYRSYDRQQELYDQAVSKSGPDQEFVANPGSSEHQSGLAMDVSSASVNYSLVQEYEDTEEGQWLSENAHHFGFIIRYQKDKEDITGYGYEPWHLRYVGEAAIEIYENQLALEEFFDLVKEI
;
A
#
# COMPACT_ATOMS: atom_id res chain seq x y z
N MET A 1 11.58 67.48 5.81
CA MET A 1 10.23 67.75 6.32
C MET A 1 9.23 67.63 5.19
N LYS A 2 8.39 66.57 5.20
CA LYS A 2 7.02 66.51 4.69
C LYS A 2 6.52 65.08 4.93
N LYS A 3 5.62 64.98 5.93
CA LYS A 3 4.92 63.71 6.29
C LYS A 3 3.76 63.55 5.33
N ASN A 4 3.68 62.41 4.62
CA ASN A 4 2.46 62.01 3.92
C ASN A 4 1.80 60.87 4.71
N LYS A 5 0.63 61.18 5.27
CA LYS A 5 -0.32 60.23 5.86
C LYS A 5 -1.11 59.58 4.73
N TRP A 6 -1.08 58.29 4.65
CA TRP A 6 -2.03 57.53 3.82
C TRP A 6 -3.11 56.94 4.73
N LEU A 7 -4.34 57.30 4.41
CA LEU A 7 -5.58 56.80 5.02
C LEU A 7 -5.89 55.42 4.43
N PHE A 8 -6.00 54.41 5.26
CA PHE A 8 -6.60 53.14 4.88
C PHE A 8 -8.10 53.21 5.11
N ILE A 9 -8.87 53.09 4.02
CA ILE A 9 -10.32 52.91 4.06
C ILE A 9 -10.58 51.40 4.15
N VAL A 10 -11.12 50.93 5.26
CA VAL A 10 -11.63 49.59 5.47
C VAL A 10 -13.06 49.57 4.95
N ALA A 11 -13.28 48.87 3.84
CA ALA A 11 -14.64 48.57 3.36
C ALA A 11 -15.12 47.26 4.00
N LEU A 12 -16.09 47.38 4.87
CA LEU A 12 -16.81 46.32 5.53
C LEU A 12 -17.93 45.81 4.59
N SER A 13 -17.76 44.65 3.98
CA SER A 13 -18.83 43.99 3.20
C SER A 13 -19.55 42.99 4.08
N THR A 14 -20.75 43.36 4.49
CA THR A 14 -21.72 42.48 5.14
C THR A 14 -22.37 41.57 4.10
N ILE A 15 -22.18 40.25 4.19
CA ILE A 15 -22.97 39.27 3.45
C ILE A 15 -24.09 38.77 4.34
N MET A 16 -25.32 39.07 3.92
CA MET A 16 -26.53 38.54 4.53
C MET A 16 -26.70 37.06 4.17
N VAL A 17 -26.85 36.23 5.20
CA VAL A 17 -27.34 34.87 5.11
C VAL A 17 -28.86 34.92 5.06
N SER A 18 -29.44 34.45 3.97
CA SER A 18 -30.88 34.22 3.87
C SER A 18 -31.16 32.75 4.16
N ALA A 19 -31.77 32.50 5.31
CA ALA A 19 -32.36 31.23 5.68
C ALA A 19 -33.75 31.12 5.04
N CYS A 20 -34.00 30.07 4.29
CA CYS A 20 -35.36 29.62 4.00
C CYS A 20 -35.57 28.26 4.65
N GLN A 21 -36.36 28.30 5.65
CA GLN A 21 -37.00 27.19 6.34
C GLN A 21 -38.36 26.96 5.64
N GLN A 22 -38.64 25.70 5.31
CA GLN A 22 -40.03 25.30 5.08
C GLN A 22 -40.23 23.89 5.61
N ASP A 23 -41.17 23.85 6.55
CA ASP A 23 -41.65 22.74 7.33
C ASP A 23 -42.75 21.92 6.57
N ASP A 24 -42.87 20.66 7.10
CA ASP A 24 -44.11 19.86 7.26
C ASP A 24 -44.80 19.23 6.02
N GLN A 25 -44.97 17.92 6.04
CA GLN A 25 -46.07 17.14 6.66
C GLN A 25 -45.93 15.64 6.40
N GLN A 26 -45.80 14.90 7.38
CA GLN A 26 -46.51 13.80 8.05
C GLN A 26 -47.74 13.22 7.34
N SER A 27 -47.68 11.91 7.02
CA SER A 27 -48.80 10.96 7.22
C SER A 27 -48.40 9.50 6.97
N SER A 28 -48.34 8.70 8.01
CA SER A 28 -48.79 7.30 8.06
C SER A 28 -50.26 7.33 8.52
N PRO A 29 -51.06 6.26 8.46
CA PRO A 29 -50.77 4.84 8.67
C PRO A 29 -51.59 3.89 7.76
N ASP A 30 -51.37 2.60 7.84
CA ASP A 30 -52.28 1.51 8.24
C ASP A 30 -51.97 0.20 7.52
N ASP A 31 -51.49 -0.76 8.21
CA ASP A 31 -52.13 -1.91 8.82
C ASP A 31 -52.90 -2.84 7.87
N SER A 32 -52.43 -4.07 7.74
CA SER A 32 -53.19 -5.30 7.92
C SER A 32 -52.45 -6.57 7.50
N ASN A 33 -52.06 -7.31 8.52
CA ASN A 33 -51.94 -8.77 8.51
C ASN A 33 -53.35 -9.34 8.74
N PRO A 34 -53.79 -10.49 8.24
CA PRO A 34 -53.73 -11.70 9.06
C PRO A 34 -53.42 -13.01 8.31
N SER A 35 -52.58 -13.79 8.89
CA SER A 35 -52.83 -15.04 9.66
C SER A 35 -53.55 -16.21 8.98
N ASN A 36 -52.96 -17.37 9.26
CA ASN A 36 -53.58 -18.69 9.56
C ASN A 36 -53.90 -19.60 8.36
N GLU A 37 -53.76 -20.88 8.43
CA GLU A 37 -53.69 -22.00 9.40
C GLU A 37 -53.33 -23.23 8.59
N GLN A 38 -52.42 -24.08 9.05
CA GLN A 38 -52.63 -25.40 9.71
C GLN A 38 -53.33 -26.51 8.91
N GLN A 39 -52.68 -27.64 9.08
CA GLN A 39 -53.16 -29.05 9.16
C GLN A 39 -52.71 -29.95 8.02
N GLU A 40 -52.23 -31.08 8.22
CA GLU A 40 -51.98 -32.13 9.24
C GLU A 40 -51.93 -33.48 8.49
N GLN A 41 -50.95 -34.30 8.88
CA GLN A 41 -50.92 -35.76 8.95
C GLN A 41 -51.42 -36.64 7.77
N THR A 42 -50.60 -37.59 7.35
CA THR A 42 -50.84 -38.99 7.73
C THR A 42 -49.60 -39.85 7.44
N GLU A 43 -49.34 -40.74 8.36
CA GLU A 43 -48.40 -41.87 8.36
C GLU A 43 -48.74 -42.89 7.29
N ASP A 44 -47.74 -43.59 6.76
CA ASP A 44 -47.80 -45.07 6.73
C ASP A 44 -46.43 -45.70 6.61
N GLN A 45 -46.26 -46.81 7.31
CA GLN A 45 -45.08 -47.62 7.58
C GLN A 45 -44.76 -48.55 6.40
N SER A 46 -43.48 -48.79 6.17
CA SER A 46 -42.91 -50.15 6.09
C SER A 46 -41.41 -50.13 5.81
N ALA A 47 -40.64 -50.72 6.69
CA ALA A 47 -39.30 -51.24 6.49
C ALA A 47 -39.41 -52.74 6.20
N PRO A 48 -38.29 -53.51 5.94
CA PRO A 48 -36.91 -53.14 5.62
C PRO A 48 -36.38 -53.85 4.36
N ASP A 49 -35.27 -53.42 3.78
CA ASP A 49 -34.31 -54.38 3.21
C ASP A 49 -32.88 -53.87 3.28
N ASP A 50 -32.06 -54.80 3.70
CA ASP A 50 -30.65 -54.76 4.03
C ASP A 50 -29.83 -54.79 2.74
N SER A 51 -28.96 -53.75 2.51
CA SER A 51 -27.75 -53.98 1.71
C SER A 51 -26.68 -52.92 2.04
N ASN A 52 -25.75 -53.39 2.81
CA ASN A 52 -24.41 -52.95 3.10
C ASN A 52 -23.69 -52.40 1.85
N GLN A 53 -23.43 -51.07 1.80
CA GLN A 53 -22.39 -50.47 0.97
C GLN A 53 -21.60 -49.48 1.79
N ALA A 54 -20.31 -49.82 1.95
CA ALA A 54 -19.31 -49.00 2.58
C ALA A 54 -19.20 -47.67 1.83
N GLU A 55 -19.57 -46.60 2.48
CA GLU A 55 -19.20 -45.23 2.10
C GLU A 55 -17.73 -45.03 2.45
N ASN A 56 -16.87 -44.97 1.40
CA ASN A 56 -15.56 -44.38 1.52
C ASN A 56 -15.78 -42.85 1.75
N GLU A 57 -15.56 -42.41 2.95
CA GLU A 57 -15.30 -41.03 3.22
C GLU A 57 -13.93 -40.72 2.59
N ASP A 58 -13.94 -40.03 1.44
CA ASP A 58 -12.81 -39.30 0.92
C ASP A 58 -12.56 -38.16 1.88
N GLU A 59 -11.64 -38.32 2.83
CA GLU A 59 -10.99 -37.24 3.49
C GLU A 59 -10.26 -36.43 2.42
N PRO A 60 -10.42 -35.08 2.37
CA PRO A 60 -9.58 -34.26 1.50
C PRO A 60 -8.13 -34.47 1.93
N ALA A 61 -7.31 -34.90 0.96
CA ALA A 61 -5.87 -34.97 1.15
C ALA A 61 -5.41 -33.60 1.67
N GLU A 62 -4.84 -33.56 2.87
CA GLU A 62 -4.01 -32.46 3.31
C GLU A 62 -2.90 -32.36 2.25
N GLU A 63 -2.89 -31.27 1.47
CA GLU A 63 -1.73 -30.90 0.67
C GLU A 63 -0.61 -30.71 1.69
N GLU A 64 0.33 -31.67 1.73
CA GLU A 64 1.57 -31.49 2.46
C GLU A 64 2.28 -30.31 1.78
N GLU A 65 2.30 -29.15 2.43
CA GLU A 65 3.14 -28.03 2.05
C GLU A 65 4.58 -28.57 2.02
N GLU A 66 5.17 -28.62 0.83
CA GLU A 66 6.58 -28.99 0.69
C GLU A 66 7.39 -28.01 1.57
N PRO A 67 8.29 -28.50 2.41
CA PRO A 67 9.03 -27.60 3.30
C PRO A 67 9.85 -26.64 2.45
N PHE A 68 9.75 -25.33 2.79
CA PHE A 68 10.56 -24.27 2.21
C PHE A 68 12.04 -24.69 2.17
N ASP A 69 12.62 -24.74 0.97
CA ASP A 69 14.02 -25.14 0.78
C ASP A 69 14.95 -23.95 1.00
N GLU A 70 15.31 -23.70 2.25
CA GLU A 70 16.26 -22.65 2.66
C GLU A 70 17.65 -22.75 1.96
N GLU A 71 17.96 -23.86 1.25
CA GLU A 71 19.25 -24.02 0.58
C GLU A 71 19.30 -23.33 -0.80
N THR A 72 18.17 -22.91 -1.38
CA THR A 72 18.12 -22.40 -2.76
C THR A 72 18.22 -20.89 -2.89
N MET A 73 17.85 -20.11 -1.85
CA MET A 73 17.90 -18.66 -1.91
C MET A 73 19.32 -18.13 -1.68
N SER A 74 19.89 -17.55 -2.71
CA SER A 74 21.21 -16.90 -2.62
C SER A 74 21.26 -15.67 -3.51
N LEU A 75 21.93 -14.62 -3.02
CA LEU A 75 22.14 -13.38 -3.76
C LEU A 75 23.62 -13.02 -3.79
N PRO A 76 24.13 -12.45 -4.91
CA PRO A 76 25.42 -11.81 -4.95
C PRO A 76 25.58 -10.74 -3.86
N THR A 77 26.82 -10.64 -3.31
CA THR A 77 27.19 -9.66 -2.27
C THR A 77 26.72 -8.23 -2.59
N GLU A 78 26.71 -7.84 -3.87
CA GLU A 78 26.35 -6.49 -4.33
C GLU A 78 24.89 -6.10 -4.02
N TYR A 79 24.02 -7.07 -3.72
CA TYR A 79 22.63 -6.84 -3.34
C TYR A 79 22.42 -6.64 -1.84
N PHE A 80 23.45 -6.87 -1.03
CA PHE A 80 23.39 -6.59 0.40
C PHE A 80 23.84 -5.16 0.71
N ASN A 81 23.29 -4.58 1.77
CA ASN A 81 23.70 -3.26 2.20
C ASN A 81 25.15 -3.28 2.68
N GLU A 82 25.97 -2.38 2.15
CA GLU A 82 27.24 -1.99 2.77
C GLU A 82 26.93 -0.91 3.82
N ILE A 83 27.32 -1.14 5.06
CA ILE A 83 26.92 -0.28 6.19
C ILE A 83 28.13 0.40 6.82
N GLU A 84 28.02 1.71 7.08
CA GLU A 84 28.91 2.47 7.96
C GLU A 84 28.11 3.00 9.16
N GLU A 85 28.65 2.82 10.37
CA GLU A 85 28.05 3.39 11.57
C GLU A 85 28.51 4.85 11.75
N VAL A 86 27.54 5.78 11.65
CA VAL A 86 27.75 7.21 11.81
C VAL A 86 26.85 7.73 12.93
N ASP A 87 27.46 8.25 14.01
CA ASP A 87 26.74 8.78 15.18
C ASP A 87 25.71 7.80 15.81
N GLY A 88 26.00 6.48 15.72
CA GLY A 88 25.15 5.41 16.26
C GLY A 88 24.00 5.02 15.33
N GLN A 89 24.03 5.44 14.06
CA GLN A 89 23.08 5.06 13.01
C GLN A 89 23.82 4.24 11.93
N ALA A 90 23.19 3.18 11.43
CA ALA A 90 23.70 2.39 10.33
C ALA A 90 23.33 3.04 8.99
N ILE A 91 24.32 3.63 8.32
CA ILE A 91 24.14 4.37 7.06
C ILE A 91 24.59 3.49 5.89
N ILE A 92 23.68 3.32 4.92
CA ILE A 92 23.92 2.54 3.69
C ILE A 92 24.92 3.28 2.80
N GLN A 93 25.98 2.57 2.36
CA GLN A 93 27.05 3.12 1.54
C GLN A 93 26.92 2.80 0.05
N ASN A 94 26.08 1.80 -0.30
CA ASN A 94 25.76 1.39 -1.67
C ASN A 94 24.27 1.59 -1.99
N PRO A 95 23.71 2.80 -1.81
CA PRO A 95 22.27 3.07 -1.91
C PRO A 95 21.70 2.91 -3.34
N ASP A 96 22.56 2.84 -4.37
CA ASP A 96 22.16 2.59 -5.76
C ASP A 96 21.77 1.12 -6.02
N ASN A 97 22.00 0.25 -5.06
CA ASN A 97 21.57 -1.15 -5.10
C ASN A 97 20.04 -1.23 -5.24
N ILE A 98 19.56 -2.02 -6.22
CA ILE A 98 18.11 -2.23 -6.44
C ILE A 98 17.41 -2.89 -5.25
N LEU A 99 18.14 -3.78 -4.55
CA LEU A 99 17.66 -4.41 -3.33
C LEU A 99 18.06 -3.62 -2.07
N THR A 100 18.47 -2.35 -2.18
CA THR A 100 18.82 -1.53 -1.01
C THR A 100 17.74 -1.66 0.07
N PHE A 101 18.14 -2.19 1.23
CA PHE A 101 17.22 -2.53 2.31
C PHE A 101 17.14 -1.35 3.28
N VAL A 102 16.08 -0.56 3.14
CA VAL A 102 15.83 0.66 3.90
C VAL A 102 14.71 0.42 4.90
N ASN A 103 14.97 0.69 6.17
CA ASN A 103 13.99 0.58 7.25
C ASN A 103 14.39 1.47 8.44
N HIS A 104 13.89 1.19 9.65
CA HIS A 104 14.23 1.94 10.86
C HIS A 104 15.68 1.77 11.31
N ASP A 105 16.32 0.65 10.97
CA ASP A 105 17.69 0.29 11.37
C ASP A 105 18.72 0.73 10.32
N PHE A 106 18.37 0.69 9.02
CA PHE A 106 19.26 0.98 7.90
C PHE A 106 18.80 2.23 7.15
N LEU A 107 19.59 3.28 7.20
CA LEU A 107 19.23 4.60 6.71
C LEU A 107 19.98 4.95 5.42
N LEU A 108 19.30 5.62 4.51
CA LEU A 108 19.94 6.25 3.36
C LEU A 108 20.70 7.51 3.79
N PRO A 109 21.84 7.83 3.15
CA PRO A 109 22.56 9.08 3.38
C PRO A 109 21.65 10.31 3.14
N SER A 110 21.85 11.37 3.93
CA SER A 110 21.01 12.58 3.84
C SER A 110 21.17 13.33 2.51
N ASP A 111 22.27 13.16 1.81
CA ASP A 111 22.57 13.76 0.52
C ASP A 111 22.38 12.81 -0.67
N TYR A 112 21.87 11.60 -0.42
CA TYR A 112 21.59 10.65 -1.48
C TYR A 112 20.37 11.03 -2.29
N GLU A 113 20.56 11.13 -3.59
CA GLU A 113 19.54 11.26 -4.62
C GLU A 113 19.94 10.36 -5.81
N PRO A 114 19.07 9.44 -6.27
CA PRO A 114 19.37 8.59 -7.43
C PRO A 114 19.63 9.43 -8.69
N GLU A 115 20.66 9.05 -9.46
CA GLU A 115 21.04 9.76 -10.70
C GLU A 115 20.12 9.45 -11.90
N ASP A 116 19.38 8.32 -11.82
CA ASP A 116 18.56 7.74 -12.90
C ASP A 116 17.04 7.97 -12.69
N LEU A 117 16.66 9.06 -12.02
CA LEU A 117 15.27 9.40 -11.78
C LEU A 117 14.58 9.85 -13.08
N VAL A 118 13.46 9.19 -13.41
CA VAL A 118 12.60 9.51 -14.58
C VAL A 118 11.13 9.57 -14.15
N ILE A 119 10.30 10.22 -14.96
CA ILE A 119 8.83 10.19 -14.77
C ILE A 119 8.28 9.05 -15.62
N PRO A 120 7.69 7.99 -15.06
CA PRO A 120 7.06 6.92 -15.81
C PRO A 120 5.86 7.42 -16.60
N ASP A 121 5.64 6.84 -17.79
CA ASP A 121 4.48 7.17 -18.65
C ASP A 121 3.23 6.40 -18.18
N VAL A 122 2.73 6.78 -17.01
CA VAL A 122 1.55 6.20 -16.38
C VAL A 122 0.54 7.28 -15.99
N LYS A 123 -0.69 6.85 -15.65
CA LYS A 123 -1.71 7.74 -15.09
C LYS A 123 -1.31 8.15 -13.67
N PHE A 124 -1.25 9.45 -13.40
CA PHE A 124 -1.12 10.01 -12.06
C PHE A 124 -2.45 10.54 -11.54
N SER A 125 -2.71 10.38 -10.25
CA SER A 125 -3.93 10.87 -9.57
C SER A 125 -4.13 12.39 -9.69
N TYR A 126 -3.07 13.14 -9.90
CA TYR A 126 -3.00 14.60 -10.05
C TYR A 126 -2.70 15.06 -11.49
N GLY A 127 -2.72 14.13 -12.45
CA GLY A 127 -2.32 14.38 -13.83
C GLY A 127 -0.81 14.42 -14.02
N HIS A 128 -0.35 14.53 -15.27
CA HIS A 128 1.08 14.57 -15.59
C HIS A 128 1.69 15.91 -15.14
N GLN A 129 2.63 15.87 -14.20
CA GLN A 129 3.33 17.03 -13.65
C GLN A 129 4.81 16.68 -13.44
N ASP A 130 5.67 17.64 -13.74
CA ASP A 130 7.11 17.56 -13.45
C ASP A 130 7.36 18.05 -12.00
N ILE A 131 7.18 17.14 -11.03
CA ILE A 131 7.37 17.38 -9.60
C ILE A 131 8.02 16.15 -8.95
N PRO A 132 8.78 16.30 -7.85
CA PRO A 132 9.57 15.22 -7.26
C PRO A 132 8.81 13.90 -7.08
N LYS A 133 7.58 13.94 -6.59
CA LYS A 133 6.77 12.74 -6.38
C LYS A 133 6.29 12.03 -7.65
N SER A 134 6.56 12.59 -8.84
CA SER A 134 6.30 11.93 -10.12
C SER A 134 7.46 11.04 -10.57
N TYR A 135 8.61 11.15 -9.93
CA TYR A 135 9.82 10.44 -10.33
C TYR A 135 9.97 9.09 -9.63
N MET A 136 10.66 8.17 -10.31
CA MET A 136 11.25 6.96 -9.75
C MET A 136 12.46 6.57 -10.60
N ARG A 137 13.25 5.59 -10.16
CA ARG A 137 14.42 5.12 -10.91
C ARG A 137 14.00 4.49 -12.23
N GLU A 138 14.84 4.64 -13.27
CA GLU A 138 14.53 4.28 -14.66
C GLU A 138 14.08 2.81 -14.80
N GLU A 139 14.76 1.88 -14.15
CA GLU A 139 14.40 0.46 -14.18
C GLU A 139 13.02 0.20 -13.56
N ALA A 140 12.77 0.75 -12.37
CA ALA A 140 11.49 0.63 -11.69
C ALA A 140 10.35 1.34 -12.45
N ALA A 141 10.65 2.45 -13.14
CA ALA A 141 9.70 3.17 -13.98
C ALA A 141 9.23 2.30 -15.15
N GLY A 142 10.14 1.65 -15.88
CA GLY A 142 9.80 0.74 -16.96
C GLY A 142 8.95 -0.45 -16.48
N ALA A 143 9.26 -0.98 -15.31
CA ALA A 143 8.49 -2.05 -14.68
C ALA A 143 7.07 -1.57 -14.27
N LEU A 144 6.95 -0.34 -13.73
CA LEU A 144 5.66 0.25 -13.39
C LEU A 144 4.79 0.51 -14.62
N GLU A 145 5.38 0.96 -15.71
CA GLU A 145 4.68 1.13 -17.00
C GLU A 145 4.10 -0.19 -17.50
N ALA A 146 4.89 -1.28 -17.41
CA ALA A 146 4.43 -2.62 -17.78
C ALA A 146 3.29 -3.12 -16.89
N LEU A 147 3.39 -2.90 -15.58
CA LEU A 147 2.35 -3.24 -14.59
C LEU A 147 1.03 -2.50 -14.91
N PHE A 148 1.10 -1.17 -15.16
CA PHE A 148 -0.08 -0.38 -15.48
C PHE A 148 -0.69 -0.77 -16.84
N ALA A 149 0.14 -1.14 -17.82
CA ALA A 149 -0.34 -1.64 -19.11
C ALA A 149 -1.10 -2.96 -18.95
N ALA A 150 -0.58 -3.91 -18.16
CA ALA A 150 -1.26 -5.18 -17.87
C ALA A 150 -2.57 -4.97 -17.12
N ALA A 151 -2.60 -4.11 -16.10
CA ALA A 151 -3.83 -3.75 -15.40
C ALA A 151 -4.91 -3.20 -16.37
N ASN A 152 -4.52 -2.29 -17.26
CA ASN A 152 -5.43 -1.73 -18.26
C ASN A 152 -5.94 -2.77 -19.28
N GLU A 153 -5.19 -3.83 -19.59
CA GLU A 153 -5.65 -4.94 -20.44
C GLU A 153 -6.79 -5.74 -19.78
N GLU A 154 -6.89 -5.68 -18.46
CA GLU A 154 -7.94 -6.32 -17.66
C GLU A 154 -9.01 -5.34 -17.17
N ASP A 155 -9.08 -4.13 -17.77
CA ASP A 155 -10.00 -3.05 -17.40
C ASP A 155 -9.80 -2.52 -15.95
N ILE A 156 -8.62 -2.72 -15.37
CA ILE A 156 -8.23 -2.21 -14.05
C ILE A 156 -7.51 -0.87 -14.19
N GLU A 157 -8.10 0.21 -13.64
CA GLU A 157 -7.56 1.56 -13.76
C GLU A 157 -6.76 1.99 -12.53
N LEU A 158 -5.46 1.84 -12.56
CA LEU A 158 -4.53 2.30 -11.52
C LEU A 158 -4.14 3.77 -11.71
N ALA A 159 -3.69 4.41 -10.63
CA ALA A 159 -3.08 5.74 -10.67
C ALA A 159 -1.91 5.84 -9.69
N ALA A 160 -0.77 6.33 -10.16
CA ALA A 160 0.38 6.66 -9.32
C ALA A 160 0.06 7.92 -8.48
N VAL A 161 0.50 7.92 -7.22
CA VAL A 161 0.20 8.98 -6.25
C VAL A 161 1.46 9.64 -5.72
N SER A 162 2.49 8.87 -5.35
CA SER A 162 3.70 9.39 -4.75
C SER A 162 4.89 8.46 -5.01
N GLY A 163 5.86 8.93 -5.76
CA GLY A 163 7.15 8.28 -6.00
C GLY A 163 8.26 8.91 -5.15
N TYR A 164 9.34 9.39 -5.82
CA TYR A 164 10.52 9.92 -5.16
C TYR A 164 10.20 11.03 -4.15
N ARG A 165 10.89 10.95 -3.00
CA ARG A 165 10.79 11.91 -1.91
C ARG A 165 12.19 12.14 -1.31
N SER A 166 12.74 13.33 -1.49
CA SER A 166 14.06 13.66 -0.95
C SER A 166 14.11 13.59 0.59
N TYR A 167 15.31 13.43 1.13
CA TYR A 167 15.57 13.48 2.58
C TYR A 167 14.98 14.75 3.21
N ASP A 168 15.24 15.92 2.63
CA ASP A 168 14.73 17.20 3.14
C ASP A 168 13.20 17.23 3.18
N ARG A 169 12.54 16.69 2.15
CA ARG A 169 11.08 16.61 2.13
C ARG A 169 10.55 15.65 3.19
N GLN A 170 11.23 14.54 3.43
CA GLN A 170 10.88 13.61 4.50
C GLN A 170 11.04 14.26 5.87
N GLN A 171 12.12 15.05 6.07
CA GLN A 171 12.33 15.82 7.31
C GLN A 171 11.19 16.82 7.57
N GLU A 172 10.75 17.55 6.54
CA GLU A 172 9.60 18.45 6.67
C GLU A 172 8.31 17.72 7.09
N LEU A 173 8.04 16.54 6.51
CA LEU A 173 6.87 15.75 6.85
C LEU A 173 6.95 15.19 8.28
N TYR A 174 8.13 14.73 8.67
CA TYR A 174 8.40 14.24 10.02
C TYR A 174 8.20 15.36 11.07
N ASP A 175 8.78 16.54 10.84
CA ASP A 175 8.64 17.71 11.73
C ASP A 175 7.17 18.14 11.88
N GLN A 176 6.40 18.09 10.80
CA GLN A 176 4.96 18.35 10.82
C GLN A 176 4.20 17.30 11.65
N ALA A 177 4.55 16.02 11.50
CA ALA A 177 3.94 14.94 12.26
C ALA A 177 4.26 15.06 13.75
N VAL A 178 5.53 15.32 14.10
CA VAL A 178 5.97 15.57 15.48
C VAL A 178 5.26 16.79 16.07
N SER A 179 5.13 17.87 15.32
CA SER A 179 4.42 19.09 15.77
C SER A 179 2.94 18.83 16.04
N LYS A 180 2.31 17.93 15.30
CA LYS A 180 0.88 17.62 15.38
C LYS A 180 0.56 16.55 16.43
N SER A 181 1.38 15.52 16.54
CA SER A 181 1.11 14.31 17.32
C SER A 181 2.11 14.05 18.45
N GLY A 182 3.18 14.83 18.54
CA GLY A 182 4.25 14.68 19.53
C GLY A 182 5.47 13.91 19.00
N PRO A 183 6.57 13.86 19.77
CA PRO A 183 7.83 13.22 19.32
C PRO A 183 7.74 11.71 19.19
N ASP A 184 6.78 11.08 19.85
CA ASP A 184 6.57 9.63 19.82
C ASP A 184 5.59 9.21 18.70
N GLN A 185 5.46 10.04 17.62
CA GLN A 185 4.63 9.70 16.48
C GLN A 185 5.23 8.52 15.69
N GLU A 186 4.40 7.59 15.26
CA GLU A 186 4.77 6.35 14.55
C GLU A 186 4.22 6.33 13.10
N PHE A 187 3.58 7.43 12.65
CA PHE A 187 2.89 7.48 11.36
C PHE A 187 3.77 7.91 10.19
N VAL A 188 4.87 8.61 10.45
CA VAL A 188 5.76 9.15 9.42
C VAL A 188 7.18 8.67 9.69
N ALA A 189 7.77 8.00 8.71
CA ALA A 189 9.13 7.50 8.76
C ALA A 189 10.13 8.61 9.10
N ASN A 190 11.18 8.27 9.84
CA ASN A 190 12.31 9.16 10.07
C ASN A 190 12.99 9.52 8.74
N PRO A 191 13.60 10.70 8.61
CA PRO A 191 14.46 11.02 7.46
C PRO A 191 15.56 9.97 7.29
N GLY A 192 15.75 9.52 6.05
CA GLY A 192 16.66 8.43 5.72
C GLY A 192 16.04 7.03 5.79
N SER A 193 14.97 6.80 6.56
CA SER A 193 14.31 5.49 6.66
C SER A 193 13.11 5.31 5.73
N SER A 194 12.85 6.27 4.84
CA SER A 194 11.77 6.19 3.85
C SER A 194 12.27 5.60 2.54
N GLU A 195 11.64 4.52 2.07
CA GLU A 195 11.97 3.90 0.77
C GLU A 195 11.74 4.83 -0.43
N HIS A 196 10.88 5.83 -0.31
CA HIS A 196 10.67 6.83 -1.37
C HIS A 196 11.95 7.61 -1.72
N GLN A 197 12.92 7.74 -0.78
CA GLN A 197 14.19 8.37 -1.07
C GLN A 197 15.06 7.52 -1.99
N SER A 198 14.90 6.21 -2.00
CA SER A 198 15.61 5.31 -2.91
C SER A 198 15.17 5.45 -4.37
N GLY A 199 14.00 6.08 -4.63
CA GLY A 199 13.39 6.11 -5.95
C GLY A 199 12.83 4.76 -6.43
N LEU A 200 12.80 3.75 -5.55
CA LEU A 200 12.31 2.40 -5.86
C LEU A 200 10.88 2.14 -5.33
N ALA A 201 10.27 3.13 -4.67
CA ALA A 201 8.91 3.02 -4.16
C ALA A 201 7.94 3.93 -4.94
N MET A 202 6.70 3.43 -5.11
CA MET A 202 5.58 4.18 -5.67
C MET A 202 4.29 3.83 -4.93
N ASP A 203 3.64 4.84 -4.38
CA ASP A 203 2.28 4.68 -3.89
C ASP A 203 1.31 4.65 -5.07
N VAL A 204 0.45 3.63 -5.13
CA VAL A 204 -0.55 3.42 -6.18
C VAL A 204 -1.94 3.35 -5.55
N SER A 205 -2.91 3.97 -6.20
CA SER A 205 -4.31 4.00 -5.76
C SER A 205 -5.25 4.00 -6.96
N SER A 206 -6.55 4.18 -6.73
CA SER A 206 -7.56 4.21 -7.80
C SER A 206 -8.68 5.22 -7.53
N ALA A 207 -9.53 5.41 -8.53
CA ALA A 207 -10.71 6.25 -8.42
C ALA A 207 -11.73 5.69 -7.40
N SER A 208 -11.75 4.38 -7.17
CA SER A 208 -12.66 3.69 -6.24
C SER A 208 -12.54 4.21 -4.80
N VAL A 209 -11.34 4.65 -4.41
CA VAL A 209 -11.07 5.28 -3.11
C VAL A 209 -10.70 6.77 -3.23
N ASN A 210 -11.10 7.43 -4.32
CA ASN A 210 -10.78 8.84 -4.60
C ASN A 210 -9.27 9.13 -4.57
N TYR A 211 -8.45 8.20 -5.01
CA TYR A 211 -6.98 8.26 -5.00
C TYR A 211 -6.37 8.47 -3.61
N SER A 212 -7.10 8.11 -2.55
CA SER A 212 -6.62 8.18 -1.18
C SER A 212 -5.71 6.98 -0.89
N LEU A 213 -4.73 7.19 -0.02
CA LEU A 213 -3.87 6.14 0.53
C LEU A 213 -4.50 5.66 1.83
N VAL A 214 -5.35 4.65 1.73
CA VAL A 214 -6.17 4.11 2.82
C VAL A 214 -6.22 2.59 2.76
N GLN A 215 -6.38 1.94 3.90
CA GLN A 215 -6.38 0.48 3.97
C GLN A 215 -7.57 -0.15 3.22
N GLU A 216 -8.70 0.56 3.13
CA GLU A 216 -9.87 0.13 2.36
C GLU A 216 -9.58 -0.06 0.86
N TYR A 217 -8.40 0.37 0.37
CA TYR A 217 -7.94 0.07 -0.98
C TYR A 217 -7.80 -1.43 -1.23
N GLU A 218 -7.47 -2.22 -0.20
CA GLU A 218 -7.40 -3.69 -0.30
C GLU A 218 -8.73 -4.35 -0.73
N ASP A 219 -9.86 -3.72 -0.42
CA ASP A 219 -11.19 -4.23 -0.70
C ASP A 219 -11.68 -3.87 -2.12
N THR A 220 -10.93 -3.06 -2.88
CA THR A 220 -11.27 -2.67 -4.26
C THR A 220 -10.78 -3.69 -5.28
N GLU A 221 -11.40 -3.74 -6.46
CA GLU A 221 -10.93 -4.58 -7.56
C GLU A 221 -9.47 -4.25 -7.94
N GLU A 222 -9.12 -2.94 -7.92
CA GLU A 222 -7.79 -2.47 -8.25
C GLU A 222 -6.73 -2.87 -7.19
N GLY A 223 -7.09 -2.77 -5.90
CA GLY A 223 -6.19 -3.17 -4.81
C GLY A 223 -5.95 -4.68 -4.77
N GLN A 224 -6.99 -5.48 -5.00
CA GLN A 224 -6.90 -6.94 -5.10
C GLN A 224 -6.03 -7.34 -6.30
N TRP A 225 -6.31 -6.78 -7.49
CA TRP A 225 -5.50 -7.04 -8.66
C TRP A 225 -4.03 -6.68 -8.43
N LEU A 226 -3.77 -5.52 -7.83
CA LEU A 226 -2.42 -5.05 -7.54
C LEU A 226 -1.67 -6.02 -6.62
N SER A 227 -2.30 -6.49 -5.54
CA SER A 227 -1.69 -7.42 -4.60
C SER A 227 -1.40 -8.79 -5.22
N GLU A 228 -2.25 -9.25 -6.16
CA GLU A 228 -2.11 -10.53 -6.83
C GLU A 228 -1.10 -10.50 -7.99
N ASN A 229 -0.81 -9.32 -8.58
CA ASN A 229 -0.05 -9.23 -9.83
C ASN A 229 1.26 -8.44 -9.75
N ALA A 230 1.46 -7.59 -8.74
CA ALA A 230 2.61 -6.70 -8.67
C ALA A 230 3.97 -7.43 -8.75
N HIS A 231 4.05 -8.64 -8.18
CA HIS A 231 5.26 -9.45 -8.15
C HIS A 231 5.71 -9.91 -9.55
N HIS A 232 4.82 -10.08 -10.51
CA HIS A 232 5.15 -10.40 -11.90
C HIS A 232 5.92 -9.28 -12.61
N PHE A 233 5.88 -8.07 -12.06
CA PHE A 233 6.54 -6.87 -12.58
C PHE A 233 7.68 -6.40 -11.67
N GLY A 234 8.14 -7.24 -10.75
CA GLY A 234 9.25 -6.92 -9.86
C GLY A 234 8.88 -6.04 -8.66
N PHE A 235 7.59 -5.88 -8.36
CA PHE A 235 7.12 -5.12 -7.20
C PHE A 235 6.56 -6.02 -6.10
N ILE A 236 6.72 -5.58 -4.86
CA ILE A 236 6.04 -6.16 -3.70
C ILE A 236 5.14 -5.12 -3.04
N ILE A 237 4.07 -5.57 -2.38
CA ILE A 237 3.41 -4.77 -1.35
C ILE A 237 4.35 -4.80 -0.14
N ARG A 238 5.00 -3.66 0.12
CA ARG A 238 6.12 -3.60 1.06
C ARG A 238 5.73 -3.83 2.51
N TYR A 239 4.63 -3.22 2.92
CA TYR A 239 4.13 -3.26 4.29
C TYR A 239 2.85 -4.08 4.32
N GLN A 240 3.02 -5.39 4.44
CA GLN A 240 1.96 -6.39 4.34
C GLN A 240 1.14 -6.45 5.64
N LYS A 241 -0.10 -6.91 5.51
CA LYS A 241 -0.98 -7.18 6.63
C LYS A 241 -0.41 -8.31 7.50
N ASP A 242 -0.55 -8.17 8.81
CA ASP A 242 -0.03 -9.11 9.81
C ASP A 242 1.52 -9.23 9.86
N LYS A 243 2.24 -8.26 9.25
CA LYS A 243 3.71 -8.16 9.29
C LYS A 243 4.22 -6.88 9.99
N GLU A 244 3.35 -6.12 10.64
CA GLU A 244 3.65 -4.84 11.29
C GLU A 244 4.75 -4.98 12.36
N ASP A 245 4.74 -6.09 13.12
CA ASP A 245 5.76 -6.39 14.13
C ASP A 245 7.14 -6.70 13.52
N ILE A 246 7.19 -7.06 12.22
CA ILE A 246 8.43 -7.38 11.49
C ILE A 246 8.96 -6.13 10.80
N THR A 247 8.10 -5.43 10.07
CA THR A 247 8.48 -4.26 9.27
C THR A 247 8.63 -2.99 10.09
N GLY A 248 7.95 -2.91 11.25
CA GLY A 248 7.86 -1.71 12.07
C GLY A 248 6.94 -0.63 11.49
N TYR A 249 6.21 -0.93 10.40
CA TYR A 249 5.25 -0.03 9.74
C TYR A 249 3.86 -0.65 9.73
N GLY A 250 2.82 0.19 9.71
CA GLY A 250 1.44 -0.28 9.54
C GLY A 250 1.20 -0.82 8.14
N TYR A 251 0.12 -1.61 7.98
CA TYR A 251 -0.28 -2.16 6.69
C TYR A 251 -0.59 -1.07 5.65
N GLU A 252 0.04 -1.15 4.48
CA GLU A 252 -0.09 -0.18 3.38
C GLU A 252 -0.31 -0.88 2.03
N PRO A 253 -1.56 -1.24 1.66
CA PRO A 253 -1.86 -1.94 0.40
C PRO A 253 -1.53 -1.14 -0.86
N TRP A 254 -1.25 0.15 -0.74
CA TRP A 254 -0.91 1.06 -1.82
C TRP A 254 0.60 1.19 -2.07
N HIS A 255 1.46 0.81 -1.10
CA HIS A 255 2.90 1.05 -1.14
C HIS A 255 3.63 -0.07 -1.88
N LEU A 256 3.97 0.19 -3.14
CA LEU A 256 4.79 -0.69 -3.96
C LEU A 256 6.27 -0.40 -3.75
N ARG A 257 7.06 -1.48 -3.55
CA ARG A 257 8.50 -1.45 -3.58
C ARG A 257 9.03 -2.32 -4.72
N TYR A 258 9.85 -1.72 -5.59
CA TYR A 258 10.56 -2.46 -6.65
C TYR A 258 11.76 -3.21 -6.07
N VAL A 259 11.82 -4.51 -6.32
CA VAL A 259 12.88 -5.44 -5.88
C VAL A 259 13.35 -6.36 -7.02
N GLY A 260 12.92 -6.08 -8.26
CA GLY A 260 13.28 -6.87 -9.43
C GLY A 260 12.84 -8.34 -9.32
N GLU A 261 13.71 -9.25 -9.73
CA GLU A 261 13.41 -10.70 -9.78
C GLU A 261 13.10 -11.31 -8.41
N ALA A 262 13.57 -10.70 -7.32
CA ALA A 262 13.28 -11.15 -5.96
C ALA A 262 11.79 -11.06 -5.58
N ALA A 263 10.99 -10.28 -6.32
CA ALA A 263 9.57 -10.10 -6.04
C ALA A 263 8.77 -11.41 -6.09
N ILE A 264 9.11 -12.31 -7.01
CA ILE A 264 8.43 -13.60 -7.17
C ILE A 264 8.65 -14.45 -5.92
N GLU A 265 9.90 -14.61 -5.50
CA GLU A 265 10.28 -15.41 -4.34
C GLU A 265 9.65 -14.86 -3.04
N ILE A 266 9.69 -13.52 -2.87
CA ILE A 266 9.09 -12.84 -1.73
C ILE A 266 7.57 -13.09 -1.69
N TYR A 267 6.90 -13.00 -2.83
CA TYR A 267 5.46 -13.19 -2.94
C TYR A 267 5.03 -14.65 -2.70
N GLU A 268 5.66 -15.61 -3.40
CA GLU A 268 5.32 -17.05 -3.32
C GLU A 268 5.52 -17.61 -1.90
N ASN A 269 6.52 -17.10 -1.17
CA ASN A 269 6.81 -17.50 0.20
C ASN A 269 6.18 -16.58 1.26
N GLN A 270 5.36 -15.60 0.85
CA GLN A 270 4.66 -14.66 1.74
C GLN A 270 5.60 -13.94 2.73
N LEU A 271 6.80 -13.57 2.26
CA LEU A 271 7.84 -12.93 3.09
C LEU A 271 7.66 -11.42 3.12
N ALA A 272 7.96 -10.81 4.27
CA ALA A 272 8.36 -9.42 4.31
C ALA A 272 9.79 -9.28 3.76
N LEU A 273 10.18 -8.08 3.32
CA LEU A 273 11.55 -7.86 2.82
C LEU A 273 12.60 -8.13 3.90
N GLU A 274 12.28 -7.89 5.15
CA GLU A 274 13.08 -8.24 6.34
C GLU A 274 13.34 -9.75 6.40
N GLU A 275 12.28 -10.55 6.32
CA GLU A 275 12.36 -12.02 6.37
C GLU A 275 13.14 -12.58 5.17
N PHE A 276 12.97 -11.97 3.98
CA PHE A 276 13.72 -12.34 2.80
C PHE A 276 15.23 -12.18 3.02
N PHE A 277 15.68 -11.04 3.55
CA PHE A 277 17.10 -10.81 3.83
C PHE A 277 17.64 -11.67 4.99
N ASP A 278 16.80 -12.11 5.91
CA ASP A 278 17.18 -13.05 6.97
C ASP A 278 17.40 -14.48 6.43
N LEU A 279 16.72 -14.86 5.35
CA LEU A 279 16.75 -16.21 4.77
C LEU A 279 17.77 -16.35 3.63
N VAL A 280 17.96 -15.30 2.83
CA VAL A 280 18.83 -15.34 1.66
C VAL A 280 20.31 -15.39 2.04
N LYS A 281 21.08 -16.23 1.36
CA LYS A 281 22.54 -16.39 1.59
C LYS A 281 23.33 -15.49 0.63
N GLU A 282 24.31 -14.80 1.17
CA GLU A 282 25.31 -14.06 0.41
C GLU A 282 26.29 -15.00 -0.30
N ILE A 283 26.53 -14.79 -1.64
CA ILE A 283 27.45 -15.58 -2.48
C ILE A 283 28.38 -14.70 -3.31
#